data_57790e208a0ca6f26fad712ff500f421
#
_entry.id   57790e208a0ca6f26fad712ff500f421
#
_cell.length_a   1.000
_cell.length_b   1.000
_cell.length_c   1.000
_cell.angle_alpha   90.00
_cell.angle_beta   90.00
_cell.angle_gamma   90.00
#
_symmetry.space_group_name_H-M   'P 1'
#
loop_
_entity.id
_entity.type
_entity.pdbx_description
1 polymer ?
#
loop_
_entity_poly.entity_id
_entity_poly.type
_entity_poly.pdbx_seq_one_letter_code
_entity_poly.pdbx_strand_id
1 'polypeptide(L)'
;MRILPAALLVLLLCGSASSTIAAPRVATPAPPGTAEELSAVVEQARLRFVAKDAAGVLAHLADNYRSGGLTKPDVRQQLLALYSLYEQLRARVQLDHVEMVDGDVWFYTTGEVTGRLPLVGWVTVLSWQREPEVARRQGEVWRLVGFQD
;
A
#
# COMPACT_ATOMS: atom_id res chain seq x y z
N MET A 1 1.56 -23.78 -3.54
CA MET A 1 2.39 -22.62 -3.91
C MET A 1 1.48 -21.40 -3.89
N ARG A 2 1.53 -20.61 -2.82
CA ARG A 2 0.71 -19.41 -2.67
C ARG A 2 1.42 -18.25 -3.37
N ILE A 3 1.01 -17.93 -4.58
CA ILE A 3 1.45 -16.73 -5.28
C ILE A 3 0.66 -15.57 -4.68
N LEU A 4 1.28 -14.81 -3.79
CA LEU A 4 0.71 -13.58 -3.22
C LEU A 4 0.89 -12.44 -4.23
N PRO A 5 -0.18 -11.72 -4.58
CA PRO A 5 -0.15 -10.61 -5.53
C PRO A 5 0.34 -9.33 -4.84
N ALA A 6 1.36 -8.77 -5.37
CA ALA A 6 2.24 -7.89 -4.61
C ALA A 6 2.22 -6.42 -4.94
N ALA A 7 1.40 -5.98 -5.80
CA ALA A 7 1.55 -4.66 -6.40
C ALA A 7 0.73 -3.56 -5.75
N LEU A 8 -0.36 -3.91 -5.16
CA LEU A 8 -1.04 -3.08 -4.17
C LEU A 8 -0.68 -3.55 -2.76
N LEU A 9 0.17 -4.53 -2.70
CA LEU A 9 0.72 -5.09 -1.48
C LEU A 9 1.56 -4.08 -0.67
N VAL A 10 1.97 -3.01 -1.29
CA VAL A 10 2.50 -1.84 -0.57
C VAL A 10 1.48 -1.29 0.41
N LEU A 11 0.20 -1.52 0.14
CA LEU A 11 -0.91 -1.17 1.03
C LEU A 11 -1.49 -2.39 1.77
N LEU A 12 -0.95 -3.60 1.58
CA LEU A 12 -1.72 -4.82 1.89
C LEU A 12 -1.03 -5.91 2.69
N LEU A 13 0.27 -5.83 2.93
CA LEU A 13 0.95 -6.83 3.73
C LEU A 13 0.96 -6.50 5.22
N CYS A 14 -0.20 -6.39 5.81
CA CYS A 14 -0.35 -6.77 7.21
C CYS A 14 -0.86 -8.21 7.25
N GLY A 15 0.06 -9.14 6.98
CA GLY A 15 -0.16 -10.53 7.35
C GLY A 15 -0.41 -10.60 8.85
N SER A 16 -1.30 -11.49 9.24
CA SER A 16 -1.68 -11.81 10.61
C SER A 16 -0.48 -11.70 11.57
N ALA A 17 -0.28 -10.55 12.17
CA ALA A 17 0.66 -10.37 13.25
C ALA A 17 0.08 -11.07 14.46
N SER A 18 0.76 -12.10 14.92
CA SER A 18 0.55 -12.67 16.23
C SER A 18 0.54 -11.54 17.24
N SER A 19 -0.54 -11.44 18.00
CA SER A 19 -0.76 -10.40 19.00
C SER A 19 0.32 -10.47 20.08
N THR A 20 1.43 -9.84 19.87
CA THR A 20 2.30 -9.41 20.96
C THR A 20 1.59 -8.21 21.57
N ILE A 21 1.27 -8.30 22.86
CA ILE A 21 0.68 -7.20 23.63
C ILE A 21 1.72 -6.08 23.67
N ALA A 22 1.71 -5.25 22.62
CA ALA A 22 2.47 -4.00 22.62
C ALA A 22 1.79 -3.02 23.59
N ALA A 23 2.57 -2.23 24.32
CA ALA A 23 2.06 -1.14 25.14
C ALA A 23 1.07 -0.28 24.32
N PRO A 24 0.00 0.25 24.91
CA PRO A 24 -0.98 1.04 24.18
C PRO A 24 -0.29 2.25 23.55
N ARG A 25 -0.19 2.25 22.23
CA ARG A 25 0.30 3.39 21.46
C ARG A 25 -0.74 4.49 21.54
N VAL A 26 -0.33 5.68 21.94
CA VAL A 26 -1.24 6.83 22.03
C VAL A 26 -1.39 7.41 20.63
N ALA A 27 -2.55 7.20 20.02
CA ALA A 27 -2.90 7.85 18.77
C ALA A 27 -3.42 9.27 19.03
N THR A 28 -3.00 10.22 18.23
CA THR A 28 -3.49 11.59 18.22
C THR A 28 -4.01 11.98 16.84
N PRO A 29 -4.91 12.95 16.72
CA PRO A 29 -5.36 13.43 15.42
C PRO A 29 -4.19 13.86 14.54
N ALA A 30 -4.25 13.53 13.26
CA ALA A 30 -3.29 14.04 12.29
C ALA A 30 -3.45 15.56 12.08
N PRO A 31 -2.38 16.29 11.72
CA PRO A 31 -2.48 17.70 11.38
C PRO A 31 -3.51 17.96 10.28
N PRO A 32 -4.18 19.12 10.28
CA PRO A 32 -5.09 19.52 9.21
C PRO A 32 -4.42 19.42 7.84
N GLY A 33 -5.17 18.94 6.83
CA GLY A 33 -4.68 18.78 5.45
C GLY A 33 -3.92 17.47 5.18
N THR A 34 -3.48 16.74 6.21
CA THR A 34 -2.72 15.49 6.05
C THR A 34 -3.55 14.42 5.33
N ALA A 35 -4.83 14.30 5.65
CA ALA A 35 -5.70 13.31 5.02
C ALA A 35 -5.88 13.57 3.52
N GLU A 36 -6.06 14.83 3.13
CA GLU A 36 -6.18 15.25 1.73
C GLU A 36 -4.89 15.00 0.96
N GLU A 37 -3.74 15.32 1.55
CA GLU A 37 -2.44 15.07 0.93
C GLU A 37 -2.19 13.57 0.73
N LEU A 38 -2.46 12.74 1.74
CA LEU A 38 -2.31 11.29 1.63
C LEU A 38 -3.33 10.67 0.68
N SER A 39 -4.55 11.17 0.63
CA SER A 39 -5.53 10.75 -0.36
C SER A 39 -5.05 11.00 -1.79
N ALA A 40 -4.40 12.13 -2.04
CA ALA A 40 -3.78 12.43 -3.33
C ALA A 40 -2.62 11.48 -3.65
N VAL A 41 -1.78 11.15 -2.67
CA VAL A 41 -0.68 10.18 -2.83
C VAL A 41 -1.22 8.80 -3.17
N VAL A 42 -2.24 8.33 -2.46
CA VAL A 42 -2.90 7.04 -2.69
C VAL A 42 -3.50 6.99 -4.10
N GLU A 43 -4.18 8.06 -4.53
CA GLU A 43 -4.77 8.12 -5.87
C GLU A 43 -3.70 8.14 -6.98
N GLN A 44 -2.61 8.87 -6.80
CA GLN A 44 -1.50 8.86 -7.75
C GLN A 44 -0.86 7.47 -7.86
N ALA A 45 -0.60 6.81 -6.74
CA ALA A 45 -0.08 5.45 -6.71
C ALA A 45 -1.03 4.46 -7.42
N ARG A 46 -2.35 4.59 -7.19
CA ARG A 46 -3.38 3.80 -7.86
C ARG A 46 -3.35 3.99 -9.39
N LEU A 47 -3.27 5.22 -9.85
CA LEU A 47 -3.19 5.53 -11.30
C LEU A 47 -1.94 4.93 -11.93
N ARG A 48 -0.77 5.05 -11.28
CA ARG A 48 0.47 4.42 -11.74
C ARG A 48 0.36 2.90 -11.79
N PHE A 49 -0.27 2.33 -10.76
CA PHE A 49 -0.50 0.89 -10.69
C PHE A 49 -1.34 0.35 -11.86
N VAL A 50 -2.49 0.95 -12.13
CA VAL A 50 -3.37 0.50 -13.25
C VAL A 50 -2.75 0.75 -14.62
N ALA A 51 -1.86 1.73 -14.72
CA ALA A 51 -1.07 2.01 -15.92
C ALA A 51 0.13 1.05 -16.09
N LYS A 52 0.33 0.11 -15.15
CA LYS A 52 1.49 -0.79 -15.11
C LYS A 52 2.83 -0.07 -15.05
N ASP A 53 2.87 1.10 -14.45
CA ASP A 53 4.07 1.90 -14.23
C ASP A 53 4.71 1.52 -12.89
N ALA A 54 5.55 0.48 -12.88
CA ALA A 54 6.22 0.02 -11.67
C ALA A 54 7.11 1.10 -11.05
N ALA A 55 7.85 1.84 -11.85
CA ALA A 55 8.71 2.93 -11.36
C ALA A 55 7.89 4.04 -10.70
N GLY A 56 6.76 4.42 -11.29
CA GLY A 56 5.85 5.41 -10.73
C GLY A 56 5.23 4.96 -9.39
N VAL A 57 4.88 3.67 -9.25
CA VAL A 57 4.41 3.11 -7.96
C VAL A 57 5.53 3.16 -6.93
N LEU A 58 6.72 2.67 -7.28
CA LEU A 58 7.86 2.61 -6.36
C LEU A 58 8.37 3.99 -5.93
N ALA A 59 8.12 5.03 -6.71
CA ALA A 59 8.45 6.40 -6.34
C ALA A 59 7.71 6.87 -5.07
N HIS A 60 6.59 6.26 -4.72
CA HIS A 60 5.87 6.55 -3.47
C HIS A 60 6.43 5.82 -2.25
N LEU A 61 7.36 4.88 -2.42
CA LEU A 61 8.03 4.15 -1.34
C LEU A 61 9.35 4.81 -0.96
N ALA A 62 9.63 4.87 0.33
CA ALA A 62 10.96 5.21 0.83
C ALA A 62 11.99 4.14 0.40
N ASP A 63 13.26 4.52 0.27
CA ASP A 63 14.29 3.57 -0.12
C ASP A 63 14.51 2.48 0.94
N ASN A 64 14.27 2.81 2.20
CA ASN A 64 14.31 1.88 3.33
C ASN A 64 12.94 1.24 3.63
N TYR A 65 12.01 1.27 2.68
CA TYR A 65 10.70 0.65 2.86
C TYR A 65 10.83 -0.81 3.32
N ARG A 66 10.06 -1.16 4.35
CA ARG A 66 9.97 -2.54 4.84
C ARG A 66 8.59 -2.77 5.46
N SER A 67 7.92 -3.82 5.03
CA SER A 67 6.64 -4.23 5.59
C SER A 67 6.48 -5.74 5.50
N GLY A 68 6.22 -6.40 6.63
CA GLY A 68 6.02 -7.84 6.66
C GLY A 68 7.20 -8.65 6.08
N GLY A 69 8.43 -8.17 6.22
CA GLY A 69 9.63 -8.77 5.64
C GLY A 69 9.91 -8.40 4.19
N LEU A 70 9.00 -7.70 3.51
CA LEU A 70 9.21 -7.21 2.14
C LEU A 70 9.95 -5.88 2.11
N THR A 71 10.87 -5.79 1.18
CA THR A 71 11.62 -4.57 0.86
C THR A 71 11.10 -3.93 -0.43
N LYS A 72 11.53 -2.69 -0.71
CA LYS A 72 11.18 -2.01 -1.97
C LYS A 72 11.59 -2.82 -3.23
N PRO A 73 12.77 -3.47 -3.31
CA PRO A 73 13.09 -4.39 -4.41
C PRO A 73 12.13 -5.57 -4.53
N ASP A 74 11.68 -6.15 -3.42
CA ASP A 74 10.73 -7.26 -3.45
C ASP A 74 9.37 -6.80 -4.01
N VAL A 75 8.91 -5.63 -3.59
CA VAL A 75 7.70 -5.00 -4.15
C VAL A 75 7.82 -4.82 -5.65
N ARG A 76 8.98 -4.36 -6.14
CA ARG A 76 9.22 -4.23 -7.58
C ARG A 76 9.07 -5.56 -8.32
N GLN A 77 9.67 -6.63 -7.82
CA GLN A 77 9.57 -7.95 -8.44
C GLN A 77 8.14 -8.44 -8.51
N GLN A 78 7.41 -8.24 -7.45
CA GLN A 78 6.01 -8.62 -7.38
C GLN A 78 5.13 -7.81 -8.34
N LEU A 79 5.34 -6.48 -8.46
CA LEU A 79 4.68 -5.64 -9.45
C LEU A 79 4.88 -6.17 -10.88
N LEU A 80 6.12 -6.47 -11.24
CA LEU A 80 6.45 -6.97 -12.56
C LEU A 80 5.80 -8.32 -12.86
N ALA A 81 5.77 -9.23 -11.87
CA ALA A 81 5.10 -10.51 -11.99
C ALA A 81 3.59 -10.34 -12.24
N LEU A 82 2.93 -9.46 -11.47
CA LEU A 82 1.52 -9.15 -11.63
C LEU A 82 1.22 -8.54 -13.00
N TYR A 83 2.03 -7.59 -13.43
CA TYR A 83 1.87 -6.91 -14.72
C TYR A 83 2.07 -7.84 -15.91
N SER A 84 2.85 -8.91 -15.75
CA SER A 84 3.00 -9.94 -16.78
C SER A 84 1.83 -10.92 -16.83
N LEU A 85 1.16 -11.15 -15.70
CA LEU A 85 0.07 -12.12 -15.58
C LEU A 85 -1.27 -11.58 -16.11
N TYR A 86 -1.58 -10.32 -15.82
CA TYR A 86 -2.87 -9.71 -16.17
C TYR A 86 -2.75 -8.79 -17.37
N GLU A 87 -3.65 -8.92 -18.33
CA GLU A 87 -3.72 -8.00 -19.49
C GLU A 87 -4.06 -6.57 -19.07
N GLN A 88 -5.01 -6.46 -18.16
CA GLN A 88 -5.49 -5.18 -17.62
C GLN A 88 -5.69 -5.30 -16.11
N LEU A 89 -5.55 -4.18 -15.43
CA LEU A 89 -5.77 -4.07 -14.00
C LEU A 89 -6.74 -2.92 -13.71
N ARG A 90 -7.55 -3.11 -12.68
CA ARG A 90 -8.37 -2.07 -12.06
C ARG A 90 -8.12 -2.07 -10.57
N ALA A 91 -8.12 -0.91 -9.97
CA ALA A 91 -7.97 -0.76 -8.53
C ALA A 91 -8.94 0.29 -8.01
N ARG A 92 -9.55 -0.02 -6.88
CA ARG A 92 -10.32 0.92 -6.06
C ARG A 92 -9.64 0.98 -4.72
N VAL A 93 -9.37 2.17 -4.24
CA VAL A 93 -8.77 2.40 -2.92
C VAL A 93 -9.46 3.59 -2.28
N GLN A 94 -9.85 3.42 -1.04
CA GLN A 94 -10.43 4.48 -0.21
C GLN A 94 -9.57 4.67 1.02
N LEU A 95 -9.23 5.90 1.33
CA LEU A 95 -8.59 6.26 2.59
C LEU A 95 -9.69 6.41 3.64
N ASP A 96 -9.63 5.57 4.67
CA ASP A 96 -10.67 5.48 5.71
C ASP A 96 -10.37 6.40 6.90
N HIS A 97 -9.10 6.47 7.32
CA HIS A 97 -8.70 7.17 8.53
C HIS A 97 -7.21 7.53 8.50
N VAL A 98 -6.86 8.62 9.18
CA VAL A 98 -5.48 9.09 9.35
C VAL A 98 -5.27 9.52 10.79
N GLU A 99 -4.17 9.09 11.40
CA GLU A 99 -3.81 9.44 12.77
C GLU A 99 -2.29 9.55 12.93
N MET A 100 -1.86 10.18 14.01
CA MET A 100 -0.45 10.22 14.41
C MET A 100 -0.21 9.18 15.51
N VAL A 101 0.82 8.36 15.34
CA VAL A 101 1.25 7.38 16.35
C VAL A 101 2.77 7.47 16.47
N ASP A 102 3.26 7.80 17.66
CA ASP A 102 4.71 7.93 17.97
C ASP A 102 5.49 8.84 16.99
N GLY A 103 4.83 9.90 16.48
CA GLY A 103 5.44 10.84 15.53
C GLY A 103 5.35 10.45 14.06
N ASP A 104 4.87 9.26 13.74
CA ASP A 104 4.60 8.82 12.39
C ASP A 104 3.12 9.00 12.03
N VAL A 105 2.85 9.19 10.76
CA VAL A 105 1.48 9.23 10.25
C VAL A 105 1.05 7.83 9.84
N TRP A 106 0.01 7.35 10.48
CA TRP A 106 -0.65 6.10 10.18
C TRP A 106 -1.93 6.38 9.42
N PHE A 107 -2.15 5.70 8.33
CA PHE A 107 -3.38 5.81 7.58
C PHE A 107 -3.90 4.41 7.23
N TYR A 108 -5.22 4.33 7.12
CA TYR A 108 -5.93 3.07 6.90
C TYR A 108 -6.67 3.15 5.58
N THR A 109 -6.61 2.08 4.80
CA THR A 109 -7.29 2.01 3.53
C THR A 109 -8.13 0.76 3.40
N THR A 110 -9.18 0.88 2.61
CA THR A 110 -10.01 -0.22 2.13
C THR A 110 -9.95 -0.24 0.62
N GLY A 111 -9.88 -1.41 0.02
CA GLY A 111 -9.80 -1.46 -1.43
C GLY A 111 -9.94 -2.84 -2.06
N GLU A 112 -9.89 -2.84 -3.38
CA GLU A 112 -9.96 -4.03 -4.22
C GLU A 112 -9.15 -3.83 -5.49
N VAL A 113 -8.50 -4.90 -5.92
CA VAL A 113 -7.87 -5.01 -7.23
C VAL A 113 -8.52 -6.14 -8.01
N THR A 114 -8.88 -5.85 -9.23
CA THR A 114 -9.30 -6.84 -10.21
C THR A 114 -8.34 -6.86 -11.40
N GLY A 115 -8.13 -8.03 -11.96
CA GLY A 115 -7.26 -8.24 -13.11
C GLY A 115 -7.99 -9.03 -14.20
N ARG A 116 -7.67 -8.73 -15.46
CA ARG A 116 -8.19 -9.46 -16.60
C ARG A 116 -7.20 -10.51 -17.05
N LEU A 117 -7.60 -11.76 -16.96
CA LEU A 117 -6.86 -12.91 -17.52
C LEU A 117 -7.32 -13.21 -18.94
N PRO A 118 -6.39 -13.65 -19.83
CA PRO A 118 -6.77 -14.16 -21.14
C PRO A 118 -7.79 -15.31 -21.00
N LEU A 119 -8.82 -15.32 -21.85
CA LEU A 119 -9.86 -16.35 -21.92
C LEU A 119 -10.80 -16.46 -20.71
N VAL A 120 -10.35 -16.08 -19.51
CA VAL A 120 -11.13 -16.15 -18.26
C VAL A 120 -11.92 -14.86 -18.01
N GLY A 121 -11.36 -13.70 -18.35
CA GLY A 121 -11.95 -12.39 -18.09
C GLY A 121 -11.51 -11.79 -16.75
N TRP A 122 -12.38 -10.98 -16.17
CA TRP A 122 -12.08 -10.26 -14.93
C TRP A 122 -12.19 -11.17 -13.71
N VAL A 123 -11.16 -11.15 -12.86
CA VAL A 123 -11.10 -11.86 -11.58
C VAL A 123 -10.67 -10.91 -10.47
N THR A 124 -11.14 -11.15 -9.26
CA THR A 124 -10.61 -10.45 -8.08
C THR A 124 -9.21 -10.98 -7.79
N VAL A 125 -8.24 -10.08 -7.80
CA VAL A 125 -6.85 -10.38 -7.45
C VAL A 125 -6.69 -10.33 -5.95
N LEU A 126 -7.33 -9.33 -5.32
CA LEU A 126 -7.07 -8.95 -3.96
C LEU A 126 -8.13 -8.00 -3.44
N SER A 127 -8.51 -8.12 -2.16
CA SER A 127 -9.34 -7.15 -1.45
C SER A 127 -8.88 -7.03 0.01
N TRP A 128 -9.09 -5.86 0.60
CA TRP A 128 -8.70 -5.57 1.98
C TRP A 128 -9.62 -4.55 2.64
N GLN A 129 -9.65 -4.54 3.96
CA GLN A 129 -10.45 -3.62 4.75
C GLN A 129 -9.62 -3.03 5.89
N ARG A 130 -9.58 -1.69 5.96
CA ARG A 130 -8.92 -0.91 7.03
C ARG A 130 -7.49 -1.38 7.33
N GLU A 131 -6.75 -1.70 6.29
CA GLU A 131 -5.35 -2.08 6.44
C GLU A 131 -4.51 -0.82 6.70
N PRO A 132 -3.66 -0.85 7.73
CA PRO A 132 -2.79 0.26 8.09
C PRO A 132 -1.55 0.35 7.20
N GLU A 133 -1.07 1.57 7.03
CA GLU A 133 0.19 1.88 6.38
C GLU A 133 0.82 3.08 7.09
N VAL A 134 2.14 3.18 7.04
CA VAL A 134 2.88 4.26 7.68
C VAL A 134 3.54 5.15 6.64
N ALA A 135 3.33 6.46 6.78
CA ALA A 135 3.92 7.47 5.91
C ALA A 135 4.78 8.45 6.72
N ARG A 136 5.85 8.92 6.10
CA ARG A 136 6.71 10.01 6.59
C ARG A 136 6.92 11.07 5.54
N ARG A 137 7.03 12.32 5.95
CA ARG A 137 7.52 13.37 5.07
C ARG A 137 9.03 13.28 4.88
N GLN A 138 9.43 13.28 3.63
CA GLN A 138 10.82 13.43 3.23
C GLN A 138 10.91 14.72 2.39
N GLY A 139 11.31 15.82 3.04
CA GLY A 139 11.16 17.15 2.47
C GLY A 139 9.68 17.52 2.35
N GLU A 140 9.23 17.87 1.17
CA GLU A 140 7.81 18.20 0.91
C GLU A 140 6.98 17.02 0.37
N VAL A 141 7.59 15.83 0.29
CA VAL A 141 6.97 14.65 -0.33
C VAL A 141 6.67 13.59 0.71
N TRP A 142 5.46 13.03 0.66
CA TRP A 142 5.12 11.86 1.44
C TRP A 142 5.73 10.60 0.84
N ARG A 143 6.33 9.76 1.69
CA ARG A 143 6.83 8.43 1.33
C ARG A 143 6.27 7.40 2.29
N LEU A 144 5.89 6.25 1.76
CA LEU A 144 5.49 5.11 2.55
C LEU A 144 6.74 4.40 3.07
N VAL A 145 6.79 4.15 4.37
CA VAL A 145 7.93 3.49 5.01
C VAL A 145 7.64 2.05 5.41
N GLY A 146 6.36 1.66 5.39
CA GLY A 146 5.91 0.34 5.80
C GLY A 146 5.94 0.15 7.32
N PHE A 147 5.54 -1.04 7.75
CA PHE A 147 5.68 -1.44 9.14
C PHE A 147 7.08 -2.00 9.38
N GLN A 148 7.78 -1.39 10.28
CA GLN A 148 9.01 -1.95 10.83
C GLN A 148 8.67 -2.52 12.21
N ASP A 149 8.67 -3.85 12.30
CA ASP A 149 8.63 -4.55 13.59
C ASP A 149 9.97 -4.41 14.31
#